data_29fccb86761b5d61dfec31805e16d03a
#
_entry.id   29fccb86761b5d61dfec31805e16d03a
#
_cell.length_a   1.000
_cell.length_b   1.000
_cell.length_c   1.000
_cell.angle_alpha   90.00
_cell.angle_beta   90.00
_cell.angle_gamma   90.00
#
_symmetry.space_group_name_H-M   'P 1'
#
loop_
_entity.id
_entity.type
_entity.pdbx_description
1 polymer ?
#
loop_
_entity_poly.entity_id
_entity_poly.type
_entity_poly.pdbx_seq_one_letter_code
_entity_poly.pdbx_strand_id
1 'polypeptide(L)'
;MSVGFALEQPGCALPLPASAAHGNWLVAWNDNPDDPSAAFVRDQPNAQTSISDYDIHFAQVLSNELRKLLVGTENGGLNMPVVEVPAGQQNDTVTLFLSGDGGWRDLDRDVAGEMAKIGFPVVGIDMLRYYWQHKTPEQSATDLTELMQHYRQKWGTQRFVLVGYSFGADVLPATYNRLPEAEQNRVDSILLLAFARSGSFEIHVDGWLGKAGAEADTGPEMAKLPAAKVVCIYGEEEVDESGCTAKTAVGKGLKLPGGHHFDENYPALAQRLVDLIKTHQAAAQ
;
A
#
# COMPACT_ATOMS: atom_id res chain seq x y z
N MET A 1 -24.76 -3.17 -15.63
CA MET A 1 -26.08 -3.41 -15.04
C MET A 1 -25.87 -3.62 -13.55
N SER A 2 -26.18 -2.64 -12.72
CA SER A 2 -26.07 -2.82 -11.28
C SER A 2 -27.31 -3.54 -10.79
N VAL A 3 -27.17 -4.72 -10.27
CA VAL A 3 -28.26 -5.43 -9.61
C VAL A 3 -28.02 -5.27 -8.12
N GLY A 4 -28.53 -4.19 -7.55
CA GLY A 4 -28.58 -4.04 -6.10
C GLY A 4 -29.72 -4.86 -5.55
N PHE A 5 -29.43 -5.95 -4.86
CA PHE A 5 -30.41 -6.68 -4.07
C PHE A 5 -30.20 -6.36 -2.59
N ALA A 6 -31.10 -5.60 -2.01
CA ALA A 6 -31.26 -5.58 -0.56
C ALA A 6 -32.11 -6.80 -0.19
N LEU A 7 -31.48 -7.87 0.30
CA LEU A 7 -32.16 -9.09 0.74
C LEU A 7 -32.31 -9.08 2.26
N GLU A 8 -33.23 -8.29 2.78
CA GLU A 8 -33.61 -8.30 4.20
C GLU A 8 -34.68 -9.32 4.56
N GLN A 9 -34.97 -10.30 3.68
CA GLN A 9 -35.97 -11.32 3.99
C GLN A 9 -35.31 -12.66 4.33
N PRO A 10 -35.62 -13.26 5.50
CA PRO A 10 -35.16 -14.61 5.83
C PRO A 10 -35.66 -15.61 4.79
N GLY A 11 -34.75 -16.29 4.10
CA GLY A 11 -35.07 -17.34 3.15
C GLY A 11 -34.91 -17.01 1.66
N CYS A 12 -34.52 -15.80 1.29
CA CYS A 12 -34.15 -15.46 -0.09
C CYS A 12 -32.62 -15.49 -0.28
N ALA A 13 -32.00 -16.65 -0.16
CA ALA A 13 -30.64 -16.84 -0.64
C ALA A 13 -30.70 -17.11 -2.14
N LEU A 14 -30.32 -16.14 -2.97
CA LEU A 14 -30.00 -16.44 -4.37
C LEU A 14 -28.66 -17.16 -4.38
N PRO A 15 -28.60 -18.38 -4.97
CA PRO A 15 -27.31 -19.07 -5.11
C PRO A 15 -26.38 -18.18 -5.92
N LEU A 16 -25.14 -18.01 -5.44
CA LEU A 16 -24.10 -17.37 -6.22
C LEU A 16 -23.93 -18.14 -7.54
N PRO A 17 -23.73 -17.47 -8.67
CA PRO A 17 -23.57 -18.15 -9.95
C PRO A 17 -22.40 -19.11 -9.90
N ALA A 18 -22.58 -20.33 -10.40
CA ALA A 18 -21.55 -21.37 -10.41
C ALA A 18 -20.41 -21.08 -11.41
N SER A 19 -20.57 -20.06 -12.25
CA SER A 19 -19.55 -19.64 -13.23
C SER A 19 -19.39 -18.12 -13.21
N ALA A 20 -18.15 -17.67 -13.47
CA ALA A 20 -17.85 -16.25 -13.62
C ALA A 20 -18.76 -15.62 -14.68
N ALA A 21 -19.28 -14.44 -14.43
CA ALA A 21 -19.93 -13.67 -15.47
C ALA A 21 -18.92 -13.25 -16.54
N HIS A 22 -19.39 -13.09 -17.76
CA HIS A 22 -18.56 -12.65 -18.87
C HIS A 22 -18.19 -11.16 -18.68
N GLY A 23 -16.95 -10.82 -18.97
CA GLY A 23 -16.42 -9.45 -18.91
C GLY A 23 -15.61 -9.17 -17.64
N ASN A 24 -15.16 -7.93 -17.51
CA ASN A 24 -14.45 -7.45 -16.34
C ASN A 24 -15.45 -7.04 -15.26
N TRP A 25 -15.18 -7.48 -14.03
CA TRP A 25 -15.97 -7.13 -12.87
C TRP A 25 -15.24 -6.07 -12.05
N LEU A 26 -15.95 -5.06 -11.65
CA LEU A 26 -15.51 -4.18 -10.57
C LEU A 26 -16.45 -4.38 -9.39
N VAL A 27 -15.87 -4.83 -8.29
CA VAL A 27 -16.59 -5.03 -7.03
C VAL A 27 -16.12 -3.99 -6.04
N ALA A 28 -17.03 -3.14 -5.60
CA ALA A 28 -16.74 -2.06 -4.68
C ALA A 28 -17.52 -2.26 -3.37
N TRP A 29 -16.80 -2.15 -2.26
CA TRP A 29 -17.37 -2.11 -0.92
C TRP A 29 -17.13 -0.74 -0.28
N ASN A 30 -18.02 -0.32 0.59
CA ASN A 30 -17.86 0.88 1.43
C ASN A 30 -17.56 0.52 2.89
N ASP A 31 -17.20 -0.71 3.13
CA ASP A 31 -16.73 -1.29 4.38
C ASP A 31 -16.04 -2.61 4.07
N ASN A 32 -15.43 -3.23 5.08
CA ASN A 32 -14.80 -4.53 4.92
C ASN A 32 -15.83 -5.58 4.49
N PRO A 33 -15.57 -6.33 3.40
CA PRO A 33 -16.45 -7.41 2.97
C PRO A 33 -16.48 -8.54 4.01
N ASP A 34 -17.62 -9.26 4.08
CA ASP A 34 -17.65 -10.53 4.79
C ASP A 34 -16.82 -11.61 4.05
N ASP A 35 -16.32 -12.61 4.82
CA ASP A 35 -15.44 -13.66 4.28
C ASP A 35 -16.05 -14.41 3.07
N PRO A 36 -17.34 -14.83 3.08
CA PRO A 36 -17.94 -15.49 1.92
C PRO A 36 -17.97 -14.63 0.66
N SER A 37 -18.29 -13.32 0.79
CA SER A 37 -18.30 -12.38 -0.33
C SER A 37 -16.90 -12.14 -0.90
N ALA A 38 -15.93 -11.97 -0.02
CA ALA A 38 -14.53 -11.79 -0.41
C ALA A 38 -13.98 -13.04 -1.11
N ALA A 39 -14.20 -14.23 -0.55
CA ALA A 39 -13.77 -15.49 -1.13
C ALA A 39 -14.40 -15.70 -2.52
N PHE A 40 -15.71 -15.45 -2.67
CA PHE A 40 -16.39 -15.56 -3.95
C PHE A 40 -15.76 -14.64 -5.02
N VAL A 41 -15.49 -13.38 -4.67
CA VAL A 41 -14.88 -12.41 -5.60
C VAL A 41 -13.45 -12.81 -5.95
N ARG A 42 -12.70 -13.34 -5.00
CA ARG A 42 -11.33 -13.81 -5.20
C ARG A 42 -11.25 -14.94 -6.23
N ASP A 43 -12.23 -15.85 -6.22
CA ASP A 43 -12.32 -16.94 -7.18
C ASP A 43 -12.68 -16.48 -8.61
N GLN A 44 -13.04 -15.20 -8.80
CA GLN A 44 -13.36 -14.68 -10.12
C GLN A 44 -12.12 -14.10 -10.80
N PRO A 45 -11.59 -14.70 -11.87
CA PRO A 45 -10.31 -14.31 -12.49
C PRO A 45 -10.31 -12.91 -13.09
N ASN A 46 -11.50 -12.33 -13.37
CA ASN A 46 -11.65 -11.02 -13.99
C ASN A 46 -12.16 -9.96 -13.00
N ALA A 47 -12.18 -10.26 -11.69
CA ALA A 47 -12.63 -9.31 -10.68
C ALA A 47 -11.53 -8.35 -10.29
N GLN A 48 -11.88 -7.07 -10.28
CA GLN A 48 -11.12 -5.99 -9.63
C GLN A 48 -11.89 -5.53 -8.41
N THR A 49 -11.18 -5.19 -7.34
CA THR A 49 -11.80 -4.81 -6.08
C THR A 49 -11.45 -3.38 -5.69
N SER A 50 -12.36 -2.75 -4.98
CA SER A 50 -12.18 -1.45 -4.36
C SER A 50 -12.90 -1.43 -3.03
N ILE A 51 -12.21 -1.05 -1.97
CA ILE A 51 -12.81 -0.83 -0.65
C ILE A 51 -12.66 0.65 -0.33
N SER A 52 -13.76 1.31 -0.01
CA SER A 52 -13.81 2.72 0.39
C SER A 52 -14.03 2.84 1.88
N ASP A 53 -13.73 4.01 2.44
CA ASP A 53 -14.03 4.31 3.84
C ASP A 53 -15.53 4.20 4.11
N TYR A 54 -15.89 3.70 5.28
CA TYR A 54 -17.29 3.45 5.69
C TYR A 54 -18.16 4.73 5.73
N ASP A 55 -17.54 5.89 5.86
CA ASP A 55 -18.23 7.21 5.88
C ASP A 55 -18.55 7.75 4.49
N ILE A 56 -18.07 7.09 3.43
CA ILE A 56 -18.39 7.47 2.04
C ILE A 56 -19.71 6.82 1.62
N HIS A 57 -20.68 7.65 1.24
CA HIS A 57 -21.96 7.14 0.73
C HIS A 57 -21.76 6.25 -0.51
N PHE A 58 -22.40 5.09 -0.53
CA PHE A 58 -22.29 4.12 -1.62
C PHE A 58 -22.54 4.72 -3.02
N ALA A 59 -23.46 5.67 -3.14
CA ALA A 59 -23.70 6.38 -4.39
C ALA A 59 -22.47 7.16 -4.87
N GLN A 60 -21.67 7.69 -3.96
CA GLN A 60 -20.43 8.38 -4.30
C GLN A 60 -19.33 7.39 -4.66
N VAL A 61 -19.22 6.27 -3.95
CA VAL A 61 -18.32 5.16 -4.31
C VAL A 61 -18.60 4.72 -5.74
N LEU A 62 -19.87 4.40 -6.05
CA LEU A 62 -20.29 3.99 -7.40
C LEU A 62 -19.97 5.07 -8.45
N SER A 63 -20.25 6.35 -8.16
CA SER A 63 -19.95 7.46 -9.07
C SER A 63 -18.44 7.57 -9.34
N ASN A 64 -17.61 7.43 -8.31
CA ASN A 64 -16.16 7.49 -8.43
C ASN A 64 -15.62 6.33 -9.26
N GLU A 65 -16.10 5.11 -9.00
CA GLU A 65 -15.65 3.92 -9.74
C GLU A 65 -16.13 3.95 -11.20
N LEU A 66 -17.36 4.39 -11.47
CA LEU A 66 -17.84 4.58 -12.84
C LEU A 66 -17.02 5.64 -13.58
N ARG A 67 -16.66 6.73 -12.91
CA ARG A 67 -15.79 7.76 -13.52
C ARG A 67 -14.44 7.19 -13.89
N LYS A 68 -13.80 6.41 -13.02
CA LYS A 68 -12.53 5.72 -13.31
C LYS A 68 -12.65 4.80 -14.53
N LEU A 69 -13.76 4.06 -14.64
CA LEU A 69 -14.03 3.18 -15.79
C LEU A 69 -14.26 3.95 -17.09
N LEU A 70 -14.95 5.11 -17.05
CA LEU A 70 -15.32 5.90 -18.23
C LEU A 70 -14.18 6.77 -18.73
N VAL A 71 -13.38 7.33 -17.83
CA VAL A 71 -12.23 8.20 -18.18
C VAL A 71 -11.00 7.36 -18.53
N GLY A 72 -11.05 6.06 -18.27
CA GLY A 72 -9.89 5.19 -18.21
C GLY A 72 -9.13 5.42 -16.91
N THR A 73 -8.50 4.39 -16.39
CA THR A 73 -7.55 4.59 -15.30
C THR A 73 -6.41 5.43 -15.87
N GLU A 74 -6.15 6.61 -15.31
CA GLU A 74 -4.99 7.44 -15.67
C GLU A 74 -3.64 6.72 -15.42
N ASN A 75 -3.69 5.46 -15.01
CA ASN A 75 -2.53 4.62 -14.70
C ASN A 75 -1.64 4.29 -15.92
N GLY A 76 -1.95 4.79 -17.12
CA GLY A 76 -1.06 4.64 -18.28
C GLY A 76 -0.65 3.19 -18.60
N GLY A 77 -1.46 2.20 -18.22
CA GLY A 77 -1.13 0.77 -18.38
C GLY A 77 -0.31 0.17 -17.23
N LEU A 78 -0.10 0.89 -16.13
CA LEU A 78 0.60 0.38 -14.95
C LEU A 78 -0.17 -0.76 -14.27
N ASN A 79 0.56 -1.79 -13.84
CA ASN A 79 -0.02 -2.91 -13.11
C ASN A 79 -0.34 -2.56 -11.65
N MET A 80 0.38 -1.59 -11.06
CA MET A 80 0.11 -1.13 -9.70
C MET A 80 -1.01 -0.08 -9.68
N PRO A 81 -2.06 -0.25 -8.86
CA PRO A 81 -3.10 0.75 -8.66
C PRO A 81 -2.55 1.91 -7.83
N VAL A 82 -2.54 3.10 -8.41
CA VAL A 82 -1.94 4.29 -7.77
C VAL A 82 -2.94 5.40 -7.51
N VAL A 83 -2.62 6.20 -6.50
CA VAL A 83 -3.28 7.46 -6.14
C VAL A 83 -2.21 8.56 -6.12
N GLU A 84 -2.35 9.56 -6.97
CA GLU A 84 -1.43 10.68 -7.03
C GLU A 84 -1.81 11.77 -6.03
N VAL A 85 -0.85 12.17 -5.21
CA VAL A 85 -0.98 13.28 -4.25
C VAL A 85 0.12 14.30 -4.58
N PRO A 86 -0.11 15.17 -5.58
CA PRO A 86 0.89 16.12 -6.04
C PRO A 86 1.14 17.21 -5.00
N ALA A 87 2.39 17.65 -4.89
CA ALA A 87 2.73 18.84 -4.11
C ALA A 87 2.59 20.10 -4.97
N GLY A 88 2.38 21.25 -4.31
CA GLY A 88 2.25 22.54 -5.00
C GLY A 88 3.55 23.07 -5.63
N GLN A 89 4.68 22.42 -5.37
CA GLN A 89 5.99 22.77 -5.94
C GLN A 89 6.59 21.54 -6.64
N GLN A 90 7.34 21.80 -7.71
CA GLN A 90 8.09 20.76 -8.39
C GLN A 90 9.21 20.25 -7.49
N ASN A 91 9.32 18.94 -7.34
CA ASN A 91 10.37 18.27 -6.59
C ASN A 91 10.99 17.19 -7.48
N ASP A 92 12.30 17.04 -7.45
CA ASP A 92 13.01 15.99 -8.19
C ASP A 92 12.87 14.61 -7.51
N THR A 93 12.34 14.61 -6.31
CA THR A 93 12.10 13.41 -5.49
C THR A 93 10.61 13.18 -5.30
N VAL A 94 10.17 11.95 -5.48
CA VAL A 94 8.81 11.49 -5.19
C VAL A 94 8.82 10.36 -4.18
N THR A 95 7.83 10.36 -3.29
CA THR A 95 7.60 9.25 -2.36
C THR A 95 6.64 8.25 -3.00
N LEU A 96 7.07 6.98 -3.12
CA LEU A 96 6.21 5.84 -3.43
C LEU A 96 5.79 5.22 -2.10
N PHE A 97 4.50 5.33 -1.79
CA PHE A 97 3.95 4.93 -0.49
C PHE A 97 3.08 3.68 -0.66
N LEU A 98 3.56 2.55 -0.19
CA LEU A 98 2.86 1.26 -0.17
C LEU A 98 1.94 1.21 1.04
N SER A 99 0.63 1.15 0.81
CA SER A 99 -0.38 1.18 1.87
C SER A 99 -0.39 -0.07 2.75
N GLY A 100 -1.16 -0.03 3.82
CA GLY A 100 -1.53 -1.22 4.58
C GLY A 100 -2.48 -2.15 3.82
N ASP A 101 -2.84 -3.27 4.44
CA ASP A 101 -3.77 -4.28 3.91
C ASP A 101 -5.22 -3.77 3.75
N GLY A 102 -5.57 -2.70 4.45
CA GLY A 102 -6.84 -1.98 4.29
C GLY A 102 -6.97 -1.18 2.98
N GLY A 103 -5.92 -1.08 2.17
CA GLY A 103 -5.85 -0.28 0.95
C GLY A 103 -5.51 1.19 1.23
N TRP A 104 -5.70 2.05 0.22
CA TRP A 104 -5.33 3.46 0.29
C TRP A 104 -6.37 4.29 1.07
N ARG A 105 -6.28 4.31 2.38
CA ARG A 105 -7.20 5.02 3.29
C ARG A 105 -6.51 5.38 4.61
N ASP A 106 -7.25 6.03 5.51
CA ASP A 106 -6.81 6.34 6.88
C ASP A 106 -5.38 6.93 6.94
N LEU A 107 -4.46 6.28 7.65
CA LEU A 107 -3.08 6.72 7.83
C LEU A 107 -2.39 7.01 6.49
N ASP A 108 -2.50 6.12 5.52
CA ASP A 108 -1.80 6.24 4.23
C ASP A 108 -2.19 7.51 3.50
N ARG A 109 -3.52 7.75 3.36
CA ARG A 109 -4.10 8.92 2.70
C ARG A 109 -3.74 10.20 3.44
N ASP A 110 -3.91 10.22 4.76
CA ASP A 110 -3.78 11.43 5.55
C ASP A 110 -2.31 11.84 5.69
N VAL A 111 -1.40 10.91 5.94
CA VAL A 111 0.05 11.17 5.96
C VAL A 111 0.54 11.67 4.59
N ALA A 112 0.11 11.04 3.48
CA ALA A 112 0.46 11.48 2.15
C ALA A 112 -0.04 12.91 1.85
N GLY A 113 -1.28 13.22 2.27
CA GLY A 113 -1.85 14.56 2.16
C GLY A 113 -1.04 15.61 2.91
N GLU A 114 -0.61 15.31 4.14
CA GLU A 114 0.23 16.21 4.94
C GLU A 114 1.63 16.37 4.32
N MET A 115 2.27 15.30 3.83
CA MET A 115 3.55 15.37 3.11
C MET A 115 3.46 16.27 1.88
N ALA A 116 2.39 16.14 1.09
CA ALA A 116 2.18 16.97 -0.11
C ALA A 116 2.00 18.47 0.23
N LYS A 117 1.28 18.79 1.34
CA LYS A 117 1.12 20.17 1.83
C LYS A 117 2.46 20.84 2.15
N ILE A 118 3.44 20.08 2.62
CA ILE A 118 4.79 20.59 2.97
C ILE A 118 5.81 20.37 1.83
N GLY A 119 5.33 20.13 0.61
CA GLY A 119 6.15 20.15 -0.60
C GLY A 119 6.75 18.81 -1.04
N PHE A 120 6.32 17.68 -0.43
CA PHE A 120 6.78 16.33 -0.79
C PHE A 120 5.67 15.58 -1.52
N PRO A 121 5.75 15.44 -2.86
CA PRO A 121 4.74 14.72 -3.62
C PRO A 121 4.77 13.24 -3.29
N VAL A 122 3.59 12.63 -3.25
CA VAL A 122 3.40 11.21 -2.95
C VAL A 122 2.63 10.52 -4.07
N VAL A 123 3.05 9.32 -4.40
CA VAL A 123 2.30 8.35 -5.20
C VAL A 123 1.96 7.19 -4.26
N GLY A 124 0.72 7.14 -3.85
CA GLY A 124 0.19 6.04 -3.06
C GLY A 124 -0.06 4.82 -3.92
N ILE A 125 0.27 3.65 -3.41
CA ILE A 125 0.03 2.36 -4.05
C ILE A 125 -0.96 1.60 -3.17
N ASP A 126 -2.14 1.32 -3.72
CA ASP A 126 -3.20 0.59 -3.02
C ASP A 126 -2.85 -0.90 -2.98
N MET A 127 -2.30 -1.34 -1.83
CA MET A 127 -1.82 -2.70 -1.67
C MET A 127 -2.96 -3.72 -1.61
N LEU A 128 -4.12 -3.36 -1.07
CA LEU A 128 -5.28 -4.26 -1.07
C LEU A 128 -5.70 -4.64 -2.48
N ARG A 129 -5.76 -3.67 -3.38
CA ARG A 129 -6.10 -3.93 -4.79
C ARG A 129 -4.98 -4.66 -5.52
N TYR A 130 -3.72 -4.32 -5.23
CA TYR A 130 -2.57 -4.91 -5.90
C TYR A 130 -2.36 -6.38 -5.51
N TYR A 131 -2.43 -6.68 -4.20
CA TYR A 131 -2.25 -8.02 -3.65
C TYR A 131 -3.57 -8.76 -3.36
N TRP A 132 -4.64 -8.34 -3.97
CA TRP A 132 -5.90 -9.09 -3.92
C TRP A 132 -5.75 -10.53 -4.41
N GLN A 133 -4.85 -10.73 -5.38
CA GLN A 133 -4.36 -12.02 -5.82
C GLN A 133 -2.86 -12.11 -5.53
N HIS A 134 -2.40 -13.32 -5.25
CA HIS A 134 -0.99 -13.57 -4.98
C HIS A 134 -0.08 -12.99 -6.06
N LYS A 135 1.00 -12.34 -5.63
CA LYS A 135 2.09 -11.82 -6.46
C LYS A 135 3.41 -12.38 -5.96
N THR A 136 4.34 -12.68 -6.85
CA THR A 136 5.70 -12.96 -6.39
C THR A 136 6.48 -11.68 -6.11
N PRO A 137 7.51 -11.71 -5.25
CA PRO A 137 8.40 -10.57 -5.05
C PRO A 137 9.05 -10.06 -6.34
N GLU A 138 9.32 -10.96 -7.29
CA GLU A 138 9.88 -10.64 -8.61
C GLU A 138 8.89 -9.88 -9.48
N GLN A 139 7.61 -10.28 -9.48
CA GLN A 139 6.53 -9.54 -10.16
C GLN A 139 6.39 -8.14 -9.55
N SER A 140 6.38 -8.05 -8.22
CA SER A 140 6.26 -6.78 -7.50
C SER A 140 7.44 -5.84 -7.81
N ALA A 141 8.65 -6.37 -7.90
CA ALA A 141 9.84 -5.58 -8.28
C ALA A 141 9.78 -5.10 -9.74
N THR A 142 9.27 -5.92 -10.65
CA THR A 142 9.07 -5.53 -12.05
C THR A 142 8.05 -4.40 -12.15
N ASP A 143 6.89 -4.55 -11.51
CA ASP A 143 5.82 -3.56 -11.53
C ASP A 143 6.25 -2.24 -10.86
N LEU A 144 7.01 -2.32 -9.76
CA LEU A 144 7.59 -1.14 -9.10
C LEU A 144 8.64 -0.44 -9.99
N THR A 145 9.43 -1.20 -10.74
CA THR A 145 10.38 -0.64 -11.72
C THR A 145 9.65 0.13 -12.81
N GLU A 146 8.56 -0.41 -13.36
CA GLU A 146 7.72 0.25 -14.36
C GLU A 146 7.10 1.53 -13.79
N LEU A 147 6.63 1.48 -12.53
CA LEU A 147 6.09 2.64 -11.83
C LEU A 147 7.14 3.74 -11.68
N MET A 148 8.35 3.42 -11.24
CA MET A 148 9.46 4.38 -11.12
C MET A 148 9.80 4.99 -12.49
N GLN A 149 9.83 4.21 -13.55
CA GLN A 149 10.06 4.69 -14.93
C GLN A 149 8.96 5.64 -15.39
N HIS A 150 7.68 5.31 -15.10
CA HIS A 150 6.54 6.14 -15.44
C HIS A 150 6.65 7.53 -14.78
N TYR A 151 6.93 7.62 -13.47
CA TYR A 151 7.02 8.91 -12.78
C TYR A 151 8.27 9.71 -13.13
N ARG A 152 9.35 9.07 -13.53
CA ARG A 152 10.49 9.78 -14.16
C ARG A 152 10.07 10.51 -15.43
N GLN A 153 9.21 9.89 -16.24
CA GLN A 153 8.71 10.50 -17.48
C GLN A 153 7.62 11.54 -17.21
N LYS A 154 6.66 11.21 -16.35
CA LYS A 154 5.48 12.04 -16.10
C LYS A 154 5.79 13.28 -15.27
N TRP A 155 6.58 13.15 -14.20
CA TRP A 155 6.88 14.23 -13.26
C TRP A 155 8.32 14.75 -13.34
N GLY A 156 9.16 14.18 -14.17
CA GLY A 156 10.58 14.55 -14.27
C GLY A 156 11.40 14.10 -13.04
N THR A 157 10.85 13.24 -12.21
CA THR A 157 11.47 12.73 -10.98
C THR A 157 12.77 12.01 -11.26
N GLN A 158 13.80 12.27 -10.47
CA GLN A 158 15.09 11.59 -10.57
C GLN A 158 15.37 10.67 -9.38
N ARG A 159 14.79 10.99 -8.22
CA ARG A 159 15.02 10.32 -6.95
C ARG A 159 13.71 9.82 -6.36
N PHE A 160 13.80 8.74 -5.58
CA PHE A 160 12.64 8.12 -4.96
C PHE A 160 12.87 7.90 -3.46
N VAL A 161 11.79 8.03 -2.72
CA VAL A 161 11.68 7.53 -1.34
C VAL A 161 10.67 6.42 -1.36
N LEU A 162 11.01 5.27 -0.78
CA LEU A 162 10.08 4.16 -0.62
C LEU A 162 9.57 4.16 0.82
N VAL A 163 8.28 4.25 0.99
CA VAL A 163 7.60 4.15 2.28
C VAL A 163 6.67 2.94 2.22
N GLY A 164 6.72 2.08 3.21
CA GLY A 164 5.75 1.02 3.40
C GLY A 164 5.11 1.14 4.77
N TYR A 165 3.80 0.93 4.87
CA TYR A 165 3.08 0.88 6.11
C TYR A 165 2.42 -0.49 6.29
N SER A 166 2.59 -1.10 7.48
CA SER A 166 1.99 -2.39 7.81
C SER A 166 2.30 -3.43 6.72
N PHE A 167 1.31 -4.01 6.06
CA PHE A 167 1.50 -4.93 4.93
C PHE A 167 2.46 -4.38 3.86
N GLY A 168 2.35 -3.11 3.51
CA GLY A 168 3.26 -2.45 2.57
C GLY A 168 4.70 -2.43 3.06
N ALA A 169 4.91 -2.28 4.38
CA ALA A 169 6.25 -2.39 4.98
C ALA A 169 6.79 -3.81 4.92
N ASP A 170 5.93 -4.82 5.09
CA ASP A 170 6.33 -6.24 5.15
C ASP A 170 6.81 -6.76 3.78
N VAL A 171 6.18 -6.32 2.69
CA VAL A 171 6.56 -6.73 1.33
C VAL A 171 7.67 -5.90 0.72
N LEU A 172 7.91 -4.68 1.22
CA LEU A 172 8.86 -3.74 0.62
C LEU A 172 10.30 -4.24 0.63
N PRO A 173 10.87 -4.86 1.69
CA PRO A 173 12.23 -5.38 1.67
C PRO A 173 12.48 -6.38 0.54
N ALA A 174 11.58 -7.36 0.39
CA ALA A 174 11.72 -8.39 -0.64
C ALA A 174 11.57 -7.79 -2.06
N THR A 175 10.67 -6.82 -2.23
CA THR A 175 10.48 -6.10 -3.49
C THR A 175 11.71 -5.26 -3.84
N TYR A 176 12.25 -4.47 -2.88
CA TYR A 176 13.43 -3.63 -3.09
C TYR A 176 14.66 -4.46 -3.47
N ASN A 177 14.91 -5.56 -2.78
CA ASN A 177 16.08 -6.42 -3.02
C ASN A 177 16.11 -7.03 -4.43
N ARG A 178 14.97 -7.03 -5.14
CA ARG A 178 14.82 -7.53 -6.50
C ARG A 178 14.73 -6.45 -7.56
N LEU A 179 14.76 -5.17 -7.16
CA LEU A 179 14.87 -4.08 -8.12
C LEU A 179 16.21 -4.17 -8.87
N PRO A 180 16.25 -3.77 -10.15
CA PRO A 180 17.52 -3.55 -10.85
C PRO A 180 18.39 -2.56 -10.09
N GLU A 181 19.71 -2.77 -10.08
CA GLU A 181 20.68 -1.91 -9.37
C GLU A 181 20.54 -0.43 -9.76
N ALA A 182 20.26 -0.15 -11.04
CA ALA A 182 20.05 1.20 -11.52
C ALA A 182 18.85 1.90 -10.86
N GLU A 183 17.80 1.16 -10.50
CA GLU A 183 16.63 1.71 -9.79
C GLU A 183 16.89 1.76 -8.27
N GLN A 184 17.58 0.77 -7.68
CA GLN A 184 18.03 0.84 -6.28
C GLN A 184 18.90 2.07 -6.00
N ASN A 185 19.75 2.45 -6.97
CA ASN A 185 20.59 3.63 -6.88
C ASN A 185 19.83 4.95 -6.92
N ARG A 186 18.58 4.94 -7.39
CA ARG A 186 17.68 6.11 -7.38
C ARG A 186 16.90 6.27 -6.08
N VAL A 187 16.92 5.27 -5.22
CA VAL A 187 16.22 5.32 -3.93
C VAL A 187 17.13 5.96 -2.88
N ASP A 188 16.67 7.06 -2.29
CA ASP A 188 17.38 7.78 -1.23
C ASP A 188 17.09 7.23 0.15
N SER A 189 15.83 6.81 0.38
CA SER A 189 15.37 6.36 1.69
C SER A 189 14.38 5.21 1.56
N ILE A 190 14.41 4.31 2.52
CA ILE A 190 13.46 3.22 2.73
C ILE A 190 12.92 3.39 4.15
N LEU A 191 11.65 3.76 4.26
CA LEU A 191 10.99 4.00 5.54
C LEU A 191 9.94 2.90 5.74
N LEU A 192 10.14 2.07 6.77
CA LEU A 192 9.27 0.95 7.11
C LEU A 192 8.48 1.33 8.37
N LEU A 193 7.16 1.48 8.24
CA LEU A 193 6.26 1.86 9.32
C LEU A 193 5.45 0.64 9.76
N ALA A 194 5.47 0.34 11.06
CA ALA A 194 4.78 -0.81 11.67
C ALA A 194 5.15 -2.15 10.96
N PHE A 195 6.44 -2.34 10.67
CA PHE A 195 6.99 -3.51 10.02
C PHE A 195 6.90 -4.74 10.92
N ALA A 196 6.32 -5.82 10.42
CA ALA A 196 6.12 -7.07 11.15
C ALA A 196 7.29 -8.08 10.93
N ARG A 197 7.34 -9.13 11.76
CA ARG A 197 8.34 -10.22 11.66
C ARG A 197 8.02 -11.25 10.59
N SER A 198 6.78 -11.25 10.09
CA SER A 198 6.32 -12.14 9.03
C SER A 198 5.39 -11.38 8.10
N GLY A 199 5.31 -11.79 6.83
CA GLY A 199 4.51 -11.16 5.81
C GLY A 199 3.98 -12.15 4.79
N SER A 200 3.03 -11.70 3.99
CA SER A 200 2.42 -12.45 2.89
C SER A 200 2.48 -11.61 1.61
N PHE A 201 2.42 -12.26 0.47
CA PHE A 201 2.30 -11.63 -0.85
C PHE A 201 0.89 -11.79 -1.45
N GLU A 202 -0.07 -11.98 -0.56
CA GLU A 202 -1.50 -11.99 -0.86
C GLU A 202 -2.26 -11.46 0.36
N ILE A 203 -3.24 -10.59 0.15
CA ILE A 203 -4.08 -10.09 1.23
C ILE A 203 -5.34 -10.95 1.34
N HIS A 204 -5.53 -11.54 2.51
CA HIS A 204 -6.72 -12.29 2.88
C HIS A 204 -7.53 -11.47 3.87
N VAL A 205 -8.81 -11.23 3.56
CA VAL A 205 -9.70 -10.43 4.44
C VAL A 205 -9.99 -11.09 5.78
N ASP A 206 -9.89 -12.40 5.87
CA ASP A 206 -9.95 -13.16 7.12
C ASP A 206 -8.72 -12.90 8.03
N GLY A 207 -7.63 -12.43 7.47
CA GLY A 207 -6.44 -11.97 8.20
C GLY A 207 -6.71 -10.74 9.09
N TRP A 208 -7.71 -9.92 8.79
CA TRP A 208 -8.13 -8.78 9.61
C TRP A 208 -8.65 -9.16 11.00
N LEU A 209 -8.98 -10.43 11.20
CA LEU A 209 -9.32 -10.99 12.51
C LEU A 209 -8.10 -11.53 13.29
N GLY A 210 -6.87 -11.14 12.89
CA GLY A 210 -5.63 -11.55 13.57
C GLY A 210 -5.10 -12.92 13.19
N LYS A 211 -5.57 -13.49 12.09
CA LYS A 211 -5.09 -14.75 11.50
C LYS A 211 -4.51 -14.54 10.11
N ALA A 212 -3.59 -13.58 9.97
CA ALA A 212 -2.82 -13.46 8.74
C ALA A 212 -2.03 -14.76 8.54
N GLY A 213 -2.23 -15.43 7.42
CA GLY A 213 -1.38 -16.54 7.01
C GLY A 213 0.00 -16.00 6.67
N ALA A 214 0.92 -16.00 7.63
CA ALA A 214 2.29 -15.60 7.38
C ALA A 214 2.89 -16.55 6.34
N GLU A 215 3.21 -16.04 5.15
CA GLU A 215 3.81 -16.81 4.06
C GLU A 215 5.31 -16.98 4.26
N ALA A 216 5.98 -15.96 4.83
CA ALA A 216 7.41 -15.95 5.03
C ALA A 216 7.87 -15.05 6.21
N ASP A 217 9.03 -15.40 6.78
CA ASP A 217 9.78 -14.53 7.68
C ASP A 217 10.35 -13.33 6.90
N THR A 218 10.06 -12.12 7.36
CA THR A 218 10.52 -10.88 6.73
C THR A 218 11.97 -10.55 7.05
N GLY A 219 12.53 -11.13 8.11
CA GLY A 219 13.88 -10.87 8.61
C GLY A 219 15.00 -11.10 7.59
N PRO A 220 15.02 -12.22 6.83
CA PRO A 220 16.05 -12.46 5.83
C PRO A 220 16.11 -11.40 4.72
N GLU A 221 14.97 -10.86 4.31
CA GLU A 221 14.94 -9.79 3.31
C GLU A 221 15.31 -8.43 3.92
N MET A 222 14.86 -8.16 5.14
CA MET A 222 15.27 -6.97 5.90
C MET A 222 16.78 -6.87 6.08
N ALA A 223 17.44 -7.98 6.40
CA ALA A 223 18.90 -8.03 6.61
C ALA A 223 19.72 -7.68 5.36
N LYS A 224 19.15 -7.77 4.17
CA LYS A 224 19.82 -7.46 2.90
C LYS A 224 19.71 -5.99 2.50
N LEU A 225 18.84 -5.22 3.14
CA LEU A 225 18.65 -3.81 2.80
C LEU A 225 19.91 -2.99 3.09
N PRO A 226 20.17 -1.91 2.32
CA PRO A 226 21.29 -1.00 2.58
C PRO A 226 21.02 -0.16 3.84
N ALA A 227 21.64 -0.53 4.96
CA ALA A 227 21.39 0.04 6.28
C ALA A 227 21.42 1.58 6.32
N ALA A 228 22.28 2.21 5.52
CA ALA A 228 22.40 3.67 5.45
C ALA A 228 21.13 4.37 4.90
N LYS A 229 20.25 3.65 4.18
CA LYS A 229 19.02 4.19 3.61
C LYS A 229 17.77 3.83 4.42
N VAL A 230 17.89 2.96 5.45
CA VAL A 230 16.74 2.38 6.14
C VAL A 230 16.45 3.09 7.45
N VAL A 231 15.17 3.46 7.64
CA VAL A 231 14.61 3.78 8.96
C VAL A 231 13.39 2.90 9.19
N CYS A 232 13.41 2.13 10.28
CA CYS A 232 12.35 1.25 10.70
C CYS A 232 11.60 1.89 11.87
N ILE A 233 10.33 2.24 11.68
CA ILE A 233 9.51 3.05 12.58
C ILE A 233 8.42 2.16 13.19
N TYR A 234 8.30 2.17 14.52
CA TYR A 234 7.35 1.32 15.23
C TYR A 234 6.75 2.03 16.42
N GLY A 235 5.53 1.66 16.78
CA GLY A 235 4.85 2.14 17.96
C GLY A 235 5.44 1.55 19.25
N GLU A 236 5.44 2.33 20.33
CA GLU A 236 5.96 1.86 21.62
C GLU A 236 5.16 0.71 22.22
N GLU A 237 3.89 0.55 21.81
CA GLU A 237 3.02 -0.54 22.23
C GLU A 237 3.29 -1.86 21.50
N GLU A 238 4.04 -1.83 20.36
CA GLU A 238 4.34 -2.98 19.49
C GLU A 238 5.80 -3.43 19.55
N VAL A 239 6.57 -2.99 20.52
CA VAL A 239 8.02 -3.26 20.63
C VAL A 239 8.36 -4.76 20.49
N ASP A 240 7.57 -5.62 21.14
CA ASP A 240 7.86 -7.07 21.21
C ASP A 240 7.49 -7.82 19.91
N GLU A 241 6.57 -7.26 19.12
CA GLU A 241 6.06 -7.90 17.90
C GLU A 241 6.70 -7.30 16.64
N SER A 242 7.22 -6.08 16.73
CA SER A 242 7.81 -5.38 15.59
C SER A 242 9.04 -6.08 15.01
N GLY A 243 9.09 -6.15 13.69
CA GLY A 243 10.27 -6.57 12.96
C GLY A 243 11.43 -5.57 13.08
N CYS A 244 11.14 -4.29 13.40
CA CYS A 244 12.15 -3.25 13.62
C CYS A 244 13.04 -3.52 14.85
N THR A 245 12.59 -4.34 15.80
CA THR A 245 13.34 -4.75 17.00
C THR A 245 14.01 -6.11 16.87
N ALA A 246 13.79 -6.80 15.75
CA ALA A 246 14.40 -8.10 15.47
C ALA A 246 15.92 -7.99 15.29
N LYS A 247 16.65 -9.07 15.53
CA LYS A 247 18.12 -9.13 15.32
C LYS A 247 18.53 -8.94 13.87
N THR A 248 17.61 -9.18 12.93
CA THR A 248 17.79 -9.01 11.48
C THR A 248 17.52 -7.58 11.01
N ALA A 249 16.99 -6.71 11.89
CA ALA A 249 16.73 -5.32 11.54
C ALA A 249 18.04 -4.57 11.25
N VAL A 250 18.04 -3.85 10.13
CA VAL A 250 19.15 -2.99 9.73
C VAL A 250 18.72 -1.53 9.67
N GLY A 251 19.70 -0.62 9.69
CA GLY A 251 19.44 0.82 9.66
C GLY A 251 19.08 1.38 11.03
N LYS A 252 18.30 2.48 11.03
CA LYS A 252 17.93 3.19 12.25
C LYS A 252 16.54 2.74 12.72
N GLY A 253 16.45 2.19 13.92
CA GLY A 253 15.15 2.00 14.60
C GLY A 253 14.66 3.31 15.19
N LEU A 254 13.39 3.64 14.96
CA LEU A 254 12.73 4.82 15.53
C LEU A 254 11.43 4.40 16.21
N LYS A 255 11.41 4.53 17.53
CA LYS A 255 10.20 4.31 18.32
C LYS A 255 9.39 5.59 18.42
N LEU A 256 8.09 5.51 18.16
CA LEU A 256 7.13 6.59 18.31
C LEU A 256 6.05 6.23 19.33
N PRO A 257 5.34 7.22 19.91
CA PRO A 257 4.19 6.96 20.76
C PRO A 257 3.09 6.18 20.07
N GLY A 258 2.28 5.46 20.85
CA GLY A 258 1.12 4.69 20.41
C GLY A 258 1.47 3.30 19.88
N GLY A 259 0.48 2.69 19.24
CA GLY A 259 0.58 1.37 18.61
C GLY A 259 0.72 1.46 17.10
N HIS A 260 -0.03 0.61 16.40
CA HIS A 260 0.04 0.43 14.95
C HIS A 260 -0.24 1.72 14.15
N HIS A 261 -1.08 2.62 14.66
CA HIS A 261 -1.49 3.87 14.03
C HIS A 261 -0.78 5.12 14.57
N PHE A 262 0.29 4.97 15.40
CA PHE A 262 1.14 6.08 15.88
C PHE A 262 0.35 7.24 16.53
N ASP A 263 -0.56 6.93 17.49
CA ASP A 263 -1.47 7.88 18.14
C ASP A 263 -2.35 8.70 17.18
N GLU A 264 -2.49 8.26 15.93
CA GLU A 264 -3.28 8.94 14.88
C GLU A 264 -2.85 10.41 14.64
N ASN A 265 -1.65 10.78 15.08
CA ASN A 265 -1.09 12.12 14.86
C ASN A 265 -0.39 12.19 13.51
N TYR A 266 -1.15 12.08 12.44
CA TYR A 266 -0.65 12.01 11.07
C TYR A 266 0.11 13.26 10.59
N PRO A 267 -0.24 14.50 11.01
CA PRO A 267 0.58 15.66 10.70
C PRO A 267 1.99 15.57 11.30
N ALA A 268 2.11 15.13 12.56
CA ALA A 268 3.41 14.96 13.21
C ALA A 268 4.21 13.81 12.59
N LEU A 269 3.54 12.71 12.22
CA LEU A 269 4.16 11.59 11.52
C LEU A 269 4.70 12.03 10.15
N ALA A 270 3.90 12.72 9.34
CA ALA A 270 4.31 13.24 8.04
C ALA A 270 5.53 14.17 8.15
N GLN A 271 5.53 15.10 9.10
CA GLN A 271 6.67 15.98 9.35
C GLN A 271 7.92 15.17 9.71
N ARG A 272 7.77 14.14 10.55
CA ARG A 272 8.88 13.25 10.92
C ARG A 272 9.46 12.51 9.72
N LEU A 273 8.60 11.97 8.84
CA LEU A 273 9.05 11.30 7.61
C LEU A 273 9.83 12.24 6.72
N VAL A 274 9.32 13.46 6.51
CA VAL A 274 10.00 14.49 5.70
C VAL A 274 11.35 14.87 6.29
N ASP A 275 11.47 15.01 7.61
CA ASP A 275 12.75 15.33 8.26
C ASP A 275 13.78 14.19 8.07
N LEU A 276 13.34 12.94 8.11
CA LEU A 276 14.18 11.78 7.82
C LEU A 276 14.64 11.77 6.35
N ILE A 277 13.72 12.04 5.41
CA ILE A 277 14.04 12.14 3.98
C ILE A 277 15.10 13.21 3.73
N LYS A 278 14.90 14.42 4.27
CA LYS A 278 15.88 15.52 4.15
C LYS A 278 17.25 15.16 4.74
N THR A 279 17.26 14.44 5.87
CA THR A 279 18.51 14.00 6.49
C THR A 279 19.28 13.03 5.59
N HIS A 280 18.60 12.06 4.98
CA HIS A 280 19.25 11.12 4.05
C HIS A 280 19.73 11.81 2.77
N GLN A 281 18.92 12.74 2.23
CA GLN A 281 19.33 13.53 1.05
C GLN A 281 20.57 14.39 1.30
N ALA A 282 20.67 15.00 2.48
CA ALA A 282 21.84 15.79 2.86
C ALA A 282 23.10 14.90 3.06
N ALA A 283 22.94 13.65 3.48
CA ALA A 283 24.06 12.73 3.66
C ALA A 283 24.54 12.09 2.34
N ALA A 284 23.74 12.17 1.27
CA ALA A 284 24.05 11.62 -0.05
C ALA A 284 24.76 12.62 -0.99
N GLN A 285 24.82 13.91 -0.60
CA GLN A 285 25.54 15.01 -1.28
C GLN A 285 26.95 15.13 -0.77
#